data_168b91459e209982bc34090ba4016fe1
#
_entry.id   168b91459e209982bc34090ba4016fe1
#
_cell.length_a   1.000
_cell.length_b   1.000
_cell.length_c   1.000
_cell.angle_alpha   90.00
_cell.angle_beta   90.00
_cell.angle_gamma   90.00
#
_symmetry.space_group_name_H-M   'P 1'
#
loop_
_entity.id
_entity.type
_entity.pdbx_description
1 polymer ?
#
loop_
_entity_poly.entity_id
_entity_poly.type
_entity_poly.pdbx_seq_one_letter_code
_entity_poly.pdbx_strand_id
1 'polypeptide(L)' 'MPRNDTQNIAIRWDAGEIGCGHMAAAVARKLASIAAGEALLLITRDAGAPIDIPAWCRLTGHSLVSANHPNYIIRKKGD' A
#
# COMPACT_ATOMS: atom_id res chain seq x y z
N MET A 1 -12.62 -4.93 -20.36
CA MET A 1 -12.21 -4.82 -19.74
C MET A 1 -12.01 -4.50 -18.66
N PRO A 2 -11.83 -4.75 -18.18
CA PRO A 2 -11.76 -4.40 -17.12
C PRO A 2 -10.98 -3.80 -16.48
N ARG A 3 -10.78 -3.58 -16.11
CA ARG A 3 -10.28 -3.03 -15.56
C ARG A 3 -9.61 -2.90 -14.79
N ASN A 4 -9.35 -2.77 -14.69
CA ASN A 4 -8.79 -2.55 -14.02
C ASN A 4 -8.55 -2.35 -12.85
N ASP A 5 -9.06 -2.74 -12.56
CA ASP A 5 -9.07 -2.58 -11.26
C ASP A 5 -8.01 -3.15 -10.61
N THR A 6 -7.34 -4.01 -11.16
CA THR A 6 -6.14 -4.50 -10.61
C THR A 6 -5.18 -3.37 -10.41
N GLN A 7 -5.34 -2.26 -11.10
CA GLN A 7 -4.50 -1.10 -10.88
C GLN A 7 -3.01 -1.44 -10.97
N ASN A 8 -2.64 -2.43 -11.81
CA ASN A 8 -1.25 -2.84 -11.96
C ASN A 8 -0.66 -3.33 -10.63
N ILE A 9 -1.43 -4.12 -9.92
CA ILE A 9 -0.96 -4.66 -8.64
C ILE A 9 0.16 -5.65 -8.89
N ALA A 10 1.35 -5.34 -8.43
CA ALA A 10 2.52 -6.17 -8.61
C ALA A 10 2.78 -7.08 -7.42
N ILE A 11 2.38 -6.67 -6.22
CA ILE A 11 2.60 -7.44 -5.00
C ILE A 11 1.31 -7.42 -4.18
N ARG A 12 1.00 -8.57 -3.60
CA ARG A 12 -0.08 -8.67 -2.64
C ARG A 12 0.54 -9.16 -1.33
N TRP A 13 0.34 -8.42 -0.26
CA TRP A 13 0.93 -8.78 1.02
C TRP A 13 -0.08 -8.62 2.15
N ASP A 14 -0.28 -9.73 2.87
CA ASP A 14 -1.17 -9.72 4.02
C ASP A 14 -0.31 -9.55 5.26
N ALA A 15 -0.32 -8.35 5.81
CA ALA A 15 0.47 -8.02 6.99
C ALA A 15 -0.20 -8.50 8.28
N GLY A 16 -1.46 -8.92 8.20
CA GLY A 16 -2.17 -9.40 9.37
C GLY A 16 -2.28 -8.33 10.43
N GLU A 17 -1.74 -8.60 11.61
CA GLU A 17 -1.86 -7.68 12.73
C GLU A 17 -0.53 -7.03 13.09
N ILE A 18 0.40 -7.00 12.15
CA ILE A 18 1.67 -6.32 12.39
C ILE A 18 1.41 -4.84 12.61
N GLY A 19 2.05 -4.27 13.62
CA GLY A 19 1.88 -2.86 13.94
C GLY A 19 2.45 -1.94 12.88
N CYS A 20 1.95 -0.69 12.83
CA CYS A 20 2.28 0.23 11.76
C CYS A 20 3.77 0.56 11.66
N GLY A 21 4.49 0.57 12.77
CA GLY A 21 5.92 0.86 12.72
C GLY A 21 6.69 -0.14 11.88
N HIS A 22 6.47 -1.43 12.14
CA HIS A 22 7.13 -2.47 11.36
C HIS A 22 6.54 -2.58 9.97
N MET A 23 5.23 -2.34 9.85
CA MET A 23 4.55 -2.43 8.58
C MET A 23 5.08 -1.38 7.60
N ALA A 24 5.30 -0.16 8.08
CA ALA A 24 5.77 0.91 7.19
C ALA A 24 7.11 0.56 6.56
N ALA A 25 8.03 0.01 7.35
CA ALA A 25 9.33 -0.38 6.81
C ALA A 25 9.19 -1.49 5.78
N ALA A 26 8.31 -2.46 6.04
CA ALA A 26 8.10 -3.56 5.10
C ALA A 26 7.45 -3.07 3.82
N VAL A 27 6.47 -2.17 3.94
CA VAL A 27 5.79 -1.61 2.78
C VAL A 27 6.79 -0.82 1.92
N ALA A 28 7.66 -0.04 2.57
CA ALA A 28 8.66 0.73 1.85
C ALA A 28 9.58 -0.19 1.04
N ARG A 29 10.01 -1.30 1.64
CA ARG A 29 10.88 -2.24 0.94
C ARG A 29 10.16 -2.90 -0.23
N LYS A 30 8.89 -3.26 -0.04
CA LYS A 30 8.13 -3.90 -1.11
C LYS A 30 7.89 -2.94 -2.26
N LEU A 31 7.58 -1.68 -1.96
CA LEU A 31 7.40 -0.69 -3.02
C LEU A 31 8.72 -0.42 -3.74
N ALA A 32 9.84 -0.48 -3.02
CA ALA A 32 11.13 -0.28 -3.67
C ALA A 32 11.45 -1.39 -4.68
N SER A 33 10.83 -2.55 -4.53
CA SER A 33 11.11 -3.69 -5.40
C SER A 33 10.27 -3.71 -6.66
N ILE A 34 9.31 -2.79 -6.83
CA ILE A 34 8.46 -2.77 -8.00
C ILE A 34 8.72 -1.49 -8.79
N ALA A 35 8.17 -1.43 -9.99
CA ALA A 35 8.40 -0.29 -10.87
C ALA A 35 7.44 0.85 -10.55
N ALA A 36 7.84 2.06 -10.89
CA ALA A 36 6.98 3.22 -10.74
C ALA A 36 5.67 2.98 -11.48
N GLY A 37 4.58 3.34 -10.87
CA GLY A 37 3.25 3.12 -11.43
C GLY A 37 2.64 1.78 -11.08
N GLU A 38 3.44 0.84 -10.62
CA GLU A 38 2.91 -0.43 -10.13
C GLU A 38 2.45 -0.26 -8.69
N ALA A 39 1.60 -1.17 -8.23
CA ALA A 39 0.97 -1.02 -6.94
C ALA A 39 1.14 -2.23 -6.05
N LEU A 40 1.01 -1.98 -4.77
CA LEU A 40 1.00 -3.00 -3.73
C LEU A 40 -0.42 -3.09 -3.17
N LEU A 41 -0.95 -4.29 -3.11
CA LEU A 41 -2.19 -4.52 -2.36
C LEU A 41 -1.78 -4.94 -0.96
N LEU A 42 -2.02 -4.06 0.00
CA LEU A 42 -1.68 -4.28 1.39
C LEU A 42 -2.94 -4.67 2.14
N ILE A 43 -2.89 -5.77 2.84
CA ILE A 43 -3.98 -6.22 3.68
C ILE A 43 -3.50 -6.15 5.12
N THR A 44 -4.16 -5.34 5.94
CA THR A 44 -3.75 -5.18 7.33
C THR A 44 -4.96 -5.01 8.22
N ARG A 45 -4.92 -5.68 9.37
CA ARG A 45 -5.99 -5.57 10.34
C ARG A 45 -5.63 -4.66 11.51
N ASP A 46 -4.51 -3.95 11.40
CA ASP A 46 -4.13 -3.01 12.44
C ASP A 46 -5.16 -1.89 12.54
N ALA A 47 -5.63 -1.63 13.74
CA ALA A 47 -6.69 -0.65 13.95
C ALA A 47 -6.27 0.76 13.58
N GLY A 48 -4.98 1.06 13.61
CA GLY A 48 -4.48 2.39 13.25
C GLY A 48 -4.31 2.61 11.77
N ALA A 49 -4.42 1.54 10.96
CA ALA A 49 -4.15 1.65 9.53
C ALA A 49 -5.01 2.67 8.81
N PRO A 50 -6.32 2.80 9.10
CA PRO A 50 -7.13 3.77 8.37
C PRO A 50 -6.62 5.21 8.49
N ILE A 51 -5.90 5.51 9.56
CA ILE A 51 -5.34 6.84 9.75
C ILE A 51 -3.87 6.86 9.30
N ASP A 52 -3.12 5.83 9.66
CA ASP A 52 -1.68 5.81 9.44
C ASP A 52 -1.29 5.60 7.98
N ILE A 53 -2.02 4.76 7.26
CA ILE A 53 -1.67 4.48 5.86
C ILE A 53 -1.82 5.73 5.00
N PRO A 54 -2.95 6.47 5.06
CA PRO A 54 -3.04 7.70 4.27
C PRO A 54 -1.97 8.72 4.64
N ALA A 55 -1.66 8.83 5.93
CA ALA A 55 -0.63 9.78 6.37
C ALA A 55 0.73 9.39 5.83
N TRP A 56 1.05 8.10 5.85
CA TRP A 56 2.32 7.60 5.34
C TRP A 56 2.44 7.86 3.84
N CYS A 57 1.35 7.65 3.11
CA CYS A 57 1.36 7.89 1.67
C CYS A 57 1.59 9.37 1.38
N ARG A 58 0.98 10.26 2.15
CA ARG A 58 1.23 11.69 1.96
C ARG A 58 2.67 12.05 2.26
N LEU A 59 3.21 11.44 3.31
CA LEU A 59 4.58 11.75 3.72
C LEU A 59 5.60 11.28 2.68
N THR A 60 5.38 10.13 2.10
CA THR A 60 6.35 9.53 1.19
C THR A 60 6.12 9.86 -0.27
N GLY A 61 4.94 10.37 -0.61
CA GLY A 61 4.62 10.72 -1.99
C GLY A 61 4.01 9.60 -2.80
N HIS A 62 3.86 8.40 -2.22
CA HIS A 62 3.16 7.33 -2.93
C HIS A 62 1.66 7.62 -2.94
N SER A 63 0.97 7.09 -3.93
CA SER A 63 -0.46 7.34 -4.09
C SER A 63 -1.29 6.27 -3.41
N LEU A 64 -2.22 6.68 -2.58
CA LEU A 64 -3.19 5.76 -2.00
C LEU A 64 -4.35 5.68 -2.98
N VAL A 65 -4.39 4.59 -3.75
CA VAL A 65 -5.40 4.42 -4.78
C VAL A 65 -6.74 4.05 -4.20
N SER A 66 -6.71 3.22 -3.15
CA SER A 66 -7.94 2.70 -2.57
C SER A 66 -7.69 2.39 -1.12
N ALA A 67 -8.65 2.67 -0.27
CA ALA A 67 -8.56 2.40 1.16
C ALA A 67 -9.90 1.86 1.63
N ASN A 68 -10.00 0.54 1.64
CA ASN A 68 -11.17 -0.15 2.14
C ASN A 68 -10.68 -1.10 3.20
N HIS A 69 -10.50 -0.58 4.42
CA HIS A 69 -9.96 -1.39 5.51
C HIS A 69 -10.64 -2.75 5.56
N PRO A 70 -9.90 -3.84 5.58
CA PRO A 70 -8.45 -3.97 5.79
C PRO A 70 -7.62 -3.95 4.51
N ASN A 71 -8.19 -3.56 3.37
CA ASN A 71 -7.51 -3.61 2.09
C ASN A 71 -7.09 -2.22 1.64
N TYR A 72 -5.83 -2.07 1.23
CA TYR A 72 -5.30 -0.79 0.77
C TYR A 72 -4.48 -1.02 -0.48
N ILE A 73 -4.67 -0.17 -1.48
CA ILE A 73 -3.87 -0.23 -2.70
C ILE A 73 -3.01 1.01 -2.77
N ILE A 74 -1.70 0.81 -2.77
CA ILE A 74 -0.72 1.89 -2.76
C ILE A 74 0.10 1.80 -4.05
N ARG A 75 0.06 2.86 -4.87
CA ARG A 75 0.82 2.89 -6.12
C ARG A 75 2.15 3.57 -5.89
N LYS A 76 3.21 2.95 -6.38
CA LYS A 76 4.55 3.51 -6.24
C LYS A 76 4.64 4.80 -7.04
N LYS A 77 5.16 5.85 -6.40
CA LYS A 77 5.32 7.14 -7.05
C LYS A 77 6.29 7.00 -8.22
N GLY A 78 6.04 7.83 -9.22
CA GLY A 78 6.97 7.88 -10.34
C GLY A 78 8.07 8.80 -10.02
N ASP A 79 8.94 8.99 -10.12
CA ASP A 79 9.83 9.96 -9.83
C ASP A 79 10.89 10.03 -10.65
#